data_e1c338eaae366a5478f3985e1d50dc23
#
_entry.id   e1c338eaae366a5478f3985e1d50dc23
#
_cell.length_a   1.000
_cell.length_b   1.000
_cell.length_c   1.000
_cell.angle_alpha   90.00
_cell.angle_beta   90.00
_cell.angle_gamma   90.00
#
_symmetry.space_group_name_H-M   'P 1'
#
loop_
_entity.id
_entity.type
_entity.pdbx_description
1 polymer ?
#
loop_
_entity_poly.entity_id
_entity_poly.type
_entity_poly.pdbx_seq_one_letter_code
_entity_poly.pdbx_strand_id
1 'polypeptide(L)'
;MTRNRICIWYDKEAEAAARFYAATFPDSRVTAVTRAPADYPSGRAGDVLVVEFTVAGIPCMGLNGGPGVTHSLAFSFQIETGDQAETDRYWEAITGNGGEENECGWCRDRWGVNWQITPRVLNEALSNGGDEARRAFAAMMTMRKIDVQAIEAALREGT
;
A
#
# COMPACT_ATOMS: atom_id res chain seq x y z
N MET A 1 -20.78 -12.07 4.26
CA MET A 1 -19.88 -11.81 5.38
C MET A 1 -18.49 -12.34 5.03
N THR A 2 -17.47 -11.51 5.13
CA THR A 2 -16.10 -11.87 4.78
C THR A 2 -15.50 -12.77 5.85
N ARG A 3 -15.00 -13.95 5.44
CA ARG A 3 -14.39 -14.92 6.38
C ARG A 3 -12.90 -14.67 6.63
N ASN A 4 -12.26 -13.90 5.76
CA ASN A 4 -10.82 -13.65 5.84
C ASN A 4 -10.55 -12.17 5.70
N ARG A 5 -9.74 -11.65 6.59
CA ARG A 5 -9.31 -10.24 6.61
C ARG A 5 -7.82 -10.19 6.86
N ILE A 6 -7.19 -9.18 6.31
CA ILE A 6 -5.80 -8.88 6.66
C ILE A 6 -5.81 -8.06 7.93
N CYS A 7 -5.14 -8.54 8.98
CA CYS A 7 -4.95 -7.79 10.21
C CYS A 7 -3.62 -7.04 10.16
N ILE A 8 -3.67 -5.73 10.37
CA ILE A 8 -2.49 -4.87 10.36
C ILE A 8 -2.34 -4.28 11.76
N TRP A 9 -1.17 -4.46 12.34
CA TRP A 9 -0.85 -3.95 13.68
C TRP A 9 -0.48 -2.48 13.65
N TYR A 10 -1.01 -1.71 14.61
CA TYR A 10 -0.67 -0.29 14.80
C TYR A 10 -0.45 -0.01 16.29
N ASP A 11 0.29 1.05 16.56
CA ASP A 11 0.39 1.64 17.88
C ASP A 11 -0.52 2.87 17.96
N LYS A 12 -1.75 2.66 18.44
CA LYS A 12 -2.80 3.70 18.65
C LYS A 12 -3.36 4.38 17.41
N GLU A 13 -2.79 4.19 16.23
CA GLU A 13 -3.13 4.96 15.04
C GLU A 13 -3.90 4.17 13.97
N ALA A 14 -4.50 3.04 14.33
CA ALA A 14 -5.25 2.23 13.35
C ALA A 14 -6.36 3.03 12.65
N GLU A 15 -7.08 3.87 13.37
CA GLU A 15 -8.15 4.69 12.78
C GLU A 15 -7.59 5.75 11.83
N ALA A 16 -6.53 6.43 12.21
CA ALA A 16 -5.88 7.43 11.37
C ALA A 16 -5.36 6.80 10.06
N ALA A 17 -4.75 5.63 10.16
CA ALA A 17 -4.27 4.89 8.99
C ALA A 17 -5.42 4.46 8.08
N ALA A 18 -6.46 3.85 8.64
CA ALA A 18 -7.62 3.40 7.87
C ALA A 18 -8.31 4.55 7.14
N ARG A 19 -8.47 5.71 7.79
CA ARG A 19 -9.06 6.89 7.17
C ARG A 19 -8.16 7.47 6.08
N PHE A 20 -6.86 7.44 6.25
CA PHE A 20 -5.90 7.84 5.21
C PHE A 20 -6.03 6.94 3.97
N TYR A 21 -6.08 5.62 4.14
CA TYR A 21 -6.26 4.71 3.02
C TYR A 21 -7.60 4.90 2.33
N ALA A 22 -8.66 5.10 3.09
CA ALA A 22 -9.99 5.36 2.55
C ALA A 22 -10.05 6.65 1.72
N ALA A 23 -9.31 7.68 2.12
CA ALA A 23 -9.25 8.95 1.39
C ALA A 23 -8.32 8.89 0.17
N THR A 24 -7.38 7.94 0.13
CA THR A 24 -6.33 7.88 -0.88
C THR A 24 -6.66 6.94 -2.03
N PHE A 25 -7.16 5.74 -1.73
CA PHE A 25 -7.34 4.68 -2.74
C PHE A 25 -8.81 4.50 -3.13
N PRO A 26 -9.09 4.07 -4.38
CA PRO A 26 -10.45 3.76 -4.80
C PRO A 26 -10.96 2.52 -4.07
N ASP A 27 -12.28 2.36 -4.01
CA ASP A 27 -12.94 1.22 -3.36
C ASP A 27 -12.37 0.92 -1.97
N SER A 28 -12.20 1.98 -1.19
CA SER A 28 -11.61 1.94 0.15
C SER A 28 -12.47 2.76 1.11
N ARG A 29 -12.79 2.17 2.26
CA ARG A 29 -13.62 2.83 3.27
C ARG A 29 -13.43 2.22 4.64
N VAL A 30 -13.70 3.00 5.68
CA VAL A 30 -13.82 2.51 7.05
C VAL A 30 -15.23 1.98 7.25
N THR A 31 -15.36 0.75 7.74
CA THR A 31 -16.65 0.08 7.90
C THR A 31 -17.10 -0.04 9.35
N ALA A 32 -16.18 -0.12 10.30
CA ALA A 32 -16.52 -0.19 11.73
C ALA A 32 -15.33 0.25 12.59
N VAL A 33 -15.65 0.81 13.74
CA VAL A 33 -14.69 1.14 14.80
C VAL A 33 -15.17 0.49 16.08
N THR A 34 -14.35 -0.38 16.67
CA THR A 34 -14.67 -1.10 17.90
C THR A 34 -13.74 -0.62 19.02
N ARG A 35 -14.36 -0.25 20.13
CA ARG A 35 -13.63 0.19 21.33
C ARG A 35 -13.38 -0.98 22.26
N ALA A 36 -12.30 -0.91 23.02
CA ALA A 36 -11.93 -1.95 23.97
C ALA A 36 -13.00 -2.08 25.06
N PRO A 37 -13.49 -3.30 25.32
CA PRO A 37 -14.49 -3.54 26.36
C PRO A 37 -13.90 -3.54 27.77
N ALA A 38 -12.58 -3.64 27.88
CA ALA A 38 -11.83 -3.67 29.14
C ALA A 38 -10.41 -3.16 28.90
N ASP A 39 -9.68 -2.91 29.97
CA ASP A 39 -8.26 -2.59 29.87
C ASP A 39 -7.48 -3.75 29.25
N TYR A 40 -6.44 -3.43 28.49
CA TYR A 40 -5.58 -4.39 27.81
C TYR A 40 -4.12 -3.90 27.87
N PRO A 41 -3.12 -4.73 27.50
CA PRO A 41 -1.71 -4.37 27.77
C PRO A 41 -1.26 -3.01 27.23
N SER A 42 -1.85 -2.53 26.13
CA SER A 42 -1.45 -1.28 25.47
C SER A 42 -2.50 -0.18 25.51
N GLY A 43 -3.58 -0.37 26.27
CA GLY A 43 -4.67 0.62 26.31
C GLY A 43 -5.69 0.33 27.38
N ARG A 44 -6.73 1.16 27.40
CA ARG A 44 -7.78 1.13 28.41
C ARG A 44 -9.15 0.86 27.80
N ALA A 45 -10.07 0.43 28.62
CA ALA A 45 -11.48 0.35 28.25
C ALA A 45 -11.94 1.67 27.60
N GLY A 46 -12.61 1.56 26.46
CA GLY A 46 -13.09 2.71 25.69
C GLY A 46 -12.13 3.22 24.62
N ASP A 47 -10.87 2.86 24.66
CA ASP A 47 -9.93 3.19 23.59
C ASP A 47 -10.31 2.45 22.30
N VAL A 48 -10.00 3.04 21.13
CA VAL A 48 -10.18 2.34 19.85
C VAL A 48 -9.26 1.14 19.82
N LEU A 49 -9.83 -0.05 19.67
CA LEU A 49 -9.07 -1.29 19.64
C LEU A 49 -8.92 -1.84 18.22
N VAL A 50 -10.02 -1.92 17.49
CA VAL A 50 -10.05 -2.49 16.13
C VAL A 50 -10.82 -1.55 15.21
N VAL A 51 -10.24 -1.32 14.04
CA VAL A 51 -10.89 -0.58 12.95
C VAL A 51 -11.03 -1.52 11.76
N GLU A 52 -12.25 -1.78 11.31
CA GLU A 52 -12.51 -2.54 10.10
C GLU A 52 -12.58 -1.60 8.91
N PHE A 53 -11.89 -1.97 7.83
CA PHE A 53 -11.84 -1.16 6.62
C PHE A 53 -11.55 -2.01 5.39
N THR A 54 -11.74 -1.42 4.22
CA THR A 54 -11.31 -2.02 2.95
C THR A 54 -10.24 -1.15 2.32
N VAL A 55 -9.29 -1.78 1.65
CA VAL A 55 -8.26 -1.14 0.84
C VAL A 55 -8.36 -1.70 -0.57
N ALA A 56 -8.75 -0.87 -1.52
CA ALA A 56 -8.93 -1.27 -2.92
C ALA A 56 -9.68 -2.60 -3.03
N GLY A 57 -10.78 -2.72 -2.29
CA GLY A 57 -11.63 -3.91 -2.26
C GLY A 57 -11.19 -5.03 -1.33
N ILE A 58 -10.00 -4.96 -0.72
CA ILE A 58 -9.53 -6.01 0.20
C ILE A 58 -9.98 -5.70 1.63
N PRO A 59 -10.70 -6.63 2.28
CA PRO A 59 -11.10 -6.47 3.67
C PRO A 59 -9.91 -6.52 4.61
N CYS A 60 -9.82 -5.53 5.49
CA CYS A 60 -8.74 -5.39 6.47
C CYS A 60 -9.30 -5.08 7.84
N MET A 61 -8.48 -5.27 8.85
CA MET A 61 -8.69 -4.74 10.19
C MET A 61 -7.38 -4.16 10.70
N GLY A 62 -7.45 -2.98 11.29
CA GLY A 62 -6.33 -2.37 12.02
C GLY A 62 -6.49 -2.67 13.49
N LEU A 63 -5.47 -3.27 14.10
CA LEU A 63 -5.44 -3.56 15.52
C LEU A 63 -4.50 -2.59 16.22
N ASN A 64 -5.00 -1.85 17.19
CA ASN A 64 -4.16 -1.05 18.07
C ASN A 64 -3.56 -1.95 19.16
N GLY A 65 -2.55 -2.70 18.77
CA GLY A 65 -1.92 -3.69 19.64
C GLY A 65 -0.79 -3.14 20.52
N GLY A 66 -0.34 -1.91 20.25
CA GLY A 66 0.68 -1.24 21.04
C GLY A 66 2.05 -1.15 20.36
N PRO A 67 3.02 -0.56 21.06
CA PRO A 67 4.36 -0.34 20.53
C PRO A 67 5.18 -1.63 20.44
N GLY A 68 6.32 -1.57 19.76
CA GLY A 68 7.29 -2.65 19.71
C GLY A 68 7.12 -3.64 18.57
N VAL A 69 6.11 -3.48 17.73
CA VAL A 69 5.91 -4.29 16.51
C VAL A 69 6.16 -3.42 15.30
N THR A 70 7.10 -3.83 14.46
CA THR A 70 7.53 -3.09 13.27
C THR A 70 7.16 -3.86 12.00
N HIS A 71 6.55 -3.18 11.05
CA HIS A 71 6.30 -3.74 9.72
C HIS A 71 7.60 -3.89 8.94
N SER A 72 7.60 -4.80 7.99
CA SER A 72 8.76 -5.09 7.17
C SER A 72 8.39 -5.22 5.70
N LEU A 73 9.41 -5.36 4.84
CA LEU A 73 9.24 -5.61 3.40
C LEU A 73 8.64 -6.99 3.09
N ALA A 74 8.45 -7.84 4.09
CA ALA A 74 7.85 -9.16 3.91
C ALA A 74 6.37 -9.11 3.53
N PHE A 75 5.72 -7.97 3.76
CA PHE A 75 4.33 -7.73 3.36
C PHE A 75 4.21 -6.36 2.69
N SER A 76 3.42 -6.30 1.62
CA SER A 76 3.04 -5.04 0.98
C SER A 76 1.68 -5.18 0.30
N PHE A 77 0.98 -4.06 0.19
CA PHE A 77 -0.12 -3.94 -0.77
C PHE A 77 0.45 -3.53 -2.12
N GLN A 78 -0.03 -4.14 -3.20
CA GLN A 78 0.23 -3.65 -4.55
C GLN A 78 -1.02 -2.99 -5.09
N ILE A 79 -0.91 -1.72 -5.45
CA ILE A 79 -1.97 -0.96 -6.10
C ILE A 79 -1.58 -0.80 -7.56
N GLU A 80 -2.37 -1.39 -8.45
CA GLU A 80 -2.19 -1.21 -9.88
C GLU A 80 -2.79 0.13 -10.31
N THR A 81 -2.05 0.88 -11.10
CA THR A 81 -2.47 2.19 -11.59
C THR A 81 -2.66 2.17 -13.11
N GLY A 82 -3.57 3.00 -13.60
CA GLY A 82 -3.90 3.05 -15.02
C GLY A 82 -2.96 3.95 -15.84
N ASP A 83 -2.39 4.98 -15.22
CA ASP A 83 -1.55 5.98 -15.90
C ASP A 83 -0.57 6.64 -14.93
N GLN A 84 0.25 7.56 -15.45
CA GLN A 84 1.22 8.29 -14.67
C GLN A 84 0.56 9.19 -13.62
N ALA A 85 -0.54 9.83 -13.97
CA ALA A 85 -1.21 10.75 -13.06
C ALA A 85 -1.73 10.03 -11.81
N GLU A 86 -2.30 8.85 -11.95
CA GLU A 86 -2.74 8.02 -10.84
C GLU A 86 -1.55 7.51 -10.01
N THR A 87 -0.48 7.07 -10.69
CA THR A 87 0.77 6.66 -10.05
C THR A 87 1.33 7.77 -9.18
N ASP A 88 1.44 8.98 -9.73
CA ASP A 88 1.93 10.15 -9.01
C ASP A 88 1.07 10.48 -7.81
N ARG A 89 -0.25 10.44 -7.96
CA ARG A 89 -1.20 10.79 -6.91
C ARG A 89 -1.03 9.89 -5.68
N TYR A 90 -0.96 8.58 -5.88
CA TYR A 90 -0.81 7.64 -4.76
C TYR A 90 0.59 7.68 -4.15
N TRP A 91 1.60 7.77 -5.00
CA TRP A 91 2.98 7.90 -4.54
C TRP A 91 3.18 9.14 -3.67
N GLU A 92 2.72 10.27 -4.15
CA GLU A 92 2.84 11.55 -3.43
C GLU A 92 2.00 11.59 -2.16
N ALA A 93 0.81 10.99 -2.17
CA ALA A 93 -0.02 10.91 -0.98
C ALA A 93 0.69 10.12 0.13
N ILE A 94 1.30 9.00 -0.19
CA ILE A 94 2.00 8.15 0.78
C ILE A 94 3.29 8.80 1.25
N THR A 95 4.15 9.20 0.32
CA THR A 95 5.47 9.75 0.63
C THR A 95 5.39 11.14 1.25
N GLY A 96 4.39 11.92 0.86
CA GLY A 96 4.15 13.26 1.39
C GLY A 96 3.46 13.30 2.76
N ASN A 97 2.97 12.16 3.25
CA ASN A 97 2.31 12.06 4.55
C ASN A 97 3.19 11.36 5.60
N GLY A 98 4.46 11.74 5.66
CA GLY A 98 5.41 11.15 6.59
C GLY A 98 5.93 9.78 6.17
N GLY A 99 5.69 9.40 4.93
CA GLY A 99 6.20 8.16 4.35
C GLY A 99 7.59 8.33 3.73
N GLU A 100 8.08 7.26 3.13
CA GLU A 100 9.41 7.21 2.52
C GLU A 100 9.35 6.55 1.15
N GLU A 101 10.14 7.07 0.22
CA GLU A 101 10.37 6.44 -1.07
C GLU A 101 11.31 5.23 -0.92
N ASN A 102 11.04 4.18 -1.68
CA ASN A 102 11.94 3.06 -1.85
C ASN A 102 12.12 2.82 -3.37
N GLU A 103 12.77 1.74 -3.73
CA GLU A 103 13.12 1.43 -5.12
C GLU A 103 12.03 0.61 -5.81
N CYS A 104 12.04 0.61 -7.14
CA CYS A 104 11.22 -0.27 -7.99
C CYS A 104 9.72 -0.12 -7.78
N GLY A 105 9.25 1.10 -7.53
CA GLY A 105 7.84 1.37 -7.30
C GLY A 105 7.35 1.07 -5.89
N TRP A 106 8.25 0.76 -4.97
CA TRP A 106 7.92 0.56 -3.57
C TRP A 106 8.01 1.85 -2.80
N CYS A 107 7.11 2.03 -1.83
CA CYS A 107 7.18 3.10 -0.84
C CYS A 107 6.60 2.61 0.48
N ARG A 108 6.85 3.34 1.55
CA ARG A 108 6.40 3.00 2.89
C ARG A 108 5.60 4.15 3.45
N ASP A 109 4.46 3.86 4.08
CA ASP A 109 3.69 4.90 4.72
C ASP A 109 4.27 5.28 6.10
N ARG A 110 3.70 6.32 6.72
CA ARG A 110 4.18 6.83 8.01
C ARG A 110 4.06 5.79 9.14
N TRP A 111 3.22 4.78 8.98
CA TRP A 111 3.03 3.70 9.96
C TRP A 111 3.90 2.49 9.70
N GLY A 112 4.72 2.54 8.65
CA GLY A 112 5.66 1.48 8.30
C GLY A 112 5.13 0.43 7.35
N VAL A 113 3.87 0.51 6.92
CA VAL A 113 3.31 -0.42 5.94
C VAL A 113 3.87 -0.14 4.56
N ASN A 114 4.29 -1.19 3.87
CA ASN A 114 4.89 -1.10 2.55
C ASN A 114 3.84 -1.20 1.46
N TRP A 115 4.04 -0.42 0.39
CA TRP A 115 3.16 -0.31 -0.77
C TRP A 115 3.97 -0.46 -2.03
N GLN A 116 3.40 -1.13 -3.03
CA GLN A 116 3.89 -1.13 -4.39
C GLN A 116 2.88 -0.37 -5.24
N ILE A 117 3.31 0.74 -5.81
CA ILE A 117 2.47 1.53 -6.73
C ILE A 117 2.95 1.20 -8.14
N THR A 118 2.18 0.38 -8.84
CA THR A 118 2.65 -0.30 -10.06
C THR A 118 1.72 -0.01 -11.22
N PRO A 119 2.18 0.75 -12.23
CA PRO A 119 1.38 0.96 -13.45
C PRO A 119 1.07 -0.36 -14.16
N ARG A 120 -0.14 -0.45 -14.70
CA ARG A 120 -0.59 -1.63 -15.44
C ARG A 120 0.37 -2.02 -16.56
N VAL A 121 0.91 -1.04 -17.28
CA VAL A 121 1.86 -1.32 -18.38
C VAL A 121 3.05 -2.13 -17.91
N LEU A 122 3.55 -1.87 -16.70
CA LEU A 122 4.66 -2.63 -16.13
C LEU A 122 4.23 -4.06 -15.76
N ASN A 123 3.09 -4.20 -15.08
CA ASN A 123 2.56 -5.52 -14.73
C ASN A 123 2.31 -6.40 -15.95
N GLU A 124 1.72 -5.83 -17.01
CA GLU A 124 1.48 -6.54 -18.27
C GLU A 124 2.78 -6.96 -18.94
N ALA A 125 3.76 -6.05 -19.01
CA ALA A 125 5.05 -6.36 -19.60
C ALA A 125 5.77 -7.49 -18.87
N LEU A 126 5.77 -7.46 -17.54
CA LEU A 126 6.39 -8.52 -16.74
C LEU A 126 5.66 -9.87 -16.90
N SER A 127 4.32 -9.82 -17.01
CA SER A 127 3.51 -11.04 -17.20
C SER A 127 3.70 -11.67 -18.58
N ASN A 128 4.00 -10.88 -19.60
CA ASN A 128 4.21 -11.37 -20.95
C ASN A 128 5.50 -12.21 -21.09
N GLY A 129 6.46 -12.01 -20.19
CA GLY A 129 7.73 -12.74 -20.22
C GLY A 129 8.64 -12.34 -21.36
N GLY A 130 9.70 -13.13 -21.57
CA GLY A 130 10.64 -12.95 -22.68
C GLY A 130 11.45 -11.64 -22.61
N ASP A 131 11.82 -11.14 -23.80
CA ASP A 131 12.63 -9.93 -23.92
C ASP A 131 11.91 -8.68 -23.46
N GLU A 132 10.61 -8.61 -23.67
CA GLU A 132 9.78 -7.50 -23.21
C GLU A 132 9.83 -7.37 -21.69
N ALA A 133 9.60 -8.46 -20.99
CA ALA A 133 9.67 -8.49 -19.52
C ALA A 133 11.08 -8.12 -19.03
N ARG A 134 12.11 -8.62 -19.69
CA ARG A 134 13.50 -8.33 -19.32
C ARG A 134 13.83 -6.84 -19.46
N ARG A 135 13.40 -6.20 -20.55
CA ARG A 135 13.62 -4.76 -20.76
C ARG A 135 12.86 -3.92 -19.76
N ALA A 136 11.58 -4.24 -19.52
CA ALA A 136 10.76 -3.55 -18.53
C ALA A 136 11.34 -3.69 -17.12
N PHE A 137 11.76 -4.89 -16.76
CA PHE A 137 12.39 -5.16 -15.46
C PHE A 137 13.68 -4.36 -15.28
N ALA A 138 14.54 -4.33 -16.29
CA ALA A 138 15.78 -3.57 -16.25
C ALA A 138 15.53 -2.07 -16.08
N ALA A 139 14.53 -1.53 -16.76
CA ALA A 139 14.13 -0.13 -16.60
C ALA A 139 13.62 0.14 -15.18
N MET A 140 12.73 -0.72 -14.69
CA MET A 140 12.16 -0.62 -13.34
C MET A 140 13.25 -0.60 -12.25
N MET A 141 14.30 -1.40 -12.41
CA MET A 141 15.39 -1.52 -11.43
C MET A 141 16.17 -0.22 -11.22
N THR A 142 16.03 0.75 -12.11
CA THR A 142 16.68 2.07 -11.99
C THR A 142 15.78 3.13 -11.36
N MET A 143 14.54 2.79 -11.05
CA MET A 143 13.51 3.75 -10.62
C MET A 143 13.24 3.68 -9.13
N ARG A 144 12.69 4.76 -8.61
CA ARG A 144 11.94 4.81 -7.36
C ARG A 144 10.45 4.82 -7.72
N LYS A 145 9.83 5.99 -7.88
CA LYS A 145 8.50 6.05 -8.51
C LYS A 145 8.61 5.55 -9.96
N ILE A 146 7.67 4.72 -10.36
CA ILE A 146 7.68 4.19 -11.73
C ILE A 146 7.34 5.31 -12.72
N ASP A 147 8.16 5.43 -13.75
CA ASP A 147 7.98 6.31 -14.89
C ASP A 147 7.38 5.51 -16.03
N VAL A 148 6.09 5.73 -16.28
CA VAL A 148 5.34 5.02 -17.33
C VAL A 148 5.97 5.22 -18.70
N GLN A 149 6.38 6.47 -19.01
CA GLN A 149 6.98 6.78 -20.31
C GLN A 149 8.31 6.01 -20.50
N ALA A 150 9.11 5.90 -19.47
CA ALA A 150 10.37 5.14 -19.55
C ALA A 150 10.13 3.64 -19.68
N ILE A 151 9.10 3.09 -19.05
CA ILE A 151 8.71 1.67 -19.27
C ILE A 151 8.27 1.47 -20.72
N GLU A 152 7.39 2.34 -21.22
CA GLU A 152 6.93 2.25 -22.62
C GLU A 152 8.09 2.39 -23.62
N ALA A 153 9.05 3.27 -23.35
CA ALA A 153 10.26 3.40 -24.18
C ALA A 153 11.08 2.11 -24.19
N ALA A 154 11.27 1.48 -23.03
CA ALA A 154 11.97 0.20 -22.93
C ALA A 154 11.28 -0.91 -23.72
N LEU A 155 9.95 -0.92 -23.77
CA LEU A 155 9.20 -1.89 -24.57
C LEU A 155 9.40 -1.70 -26.06
N ARG A 156 9.58 -0.46 -26.53
CA ARG A 156 9.78 -0.14 -27.94
C ARG A 156 11.18 -0.45 -28.46
N GLU A 157 12.19 -0.51 -27.59
CA GLU A 157 13.59 -0.70 -27.97
C GLU A 157 13.88 -2.06 -28.64
N GLY A 158 12.94 -2.97 -28.65
CA GLY A 158 13.08 -4.29 -29.26
C GLY A 158 12.45 -4.43 -30.64
N THR A 159 11.95 -3.35 -31.25
CA THR A 159 11.30 -3.37 -32.58
C THR A 159 12.16 -2.78 -33.68
#